data_6704e953a826c2c0a19528f6cdfa7f76
#
_entry.id   6704e953a826c2c0a19528f6cdfa7f76
#
_cell.length_a   1.000
_cell.length_b   1.000
_cell.length_c   1.000
_cell.angle_alpha   90.00
_cell.angle_beta   90.00
_cell.angle_gamma   90.00
#
_symmetry.space_group_name_H-M   'P 1'
#
loop_
_entity.id
_entity.type
_entity.pdbx_description
1 polymer ?
#
loop_
_entity_poly.entity_id
_entity_poly.type
_entity_poly.pdbx_seq_one_letter_code
_entity_poly.pdbx_strand_id
1 'polypeptide(L)'
;MKAKNLNASSVKTRNLIRDTFAELLYEKKNINKITVTELVQRADINRSTFYSHYDDVRHVAEDIKAETLKAFFENKTISNVHDIEPFFDEIYAYIKKNDSFFRLIFISDEVTNFVRHLGNICKGRIYEAVNKDDSIRDKHLLELEVSAFSDGIAMQFIRYYHNDYNVTLEEIIECGKLWCRTMIERRSEKTVMIKE
;
A
#
# COMPACT_ATOMS: atom_id res chain seq x y z
N MET A 1 5.22 3.41 37.53
CA MET A 1 6.22 3.99 36.62
C MET A 1 7.04 2.96 35.83
N LYS A 2 7.24 1.71 36.27
CA LYS A 2 8.05 0.70 35.57
C LYS A 2 7.41 0.17 34.23
N ALA A 3 6.11 0.02 34.14
CA ALA A 3 5.43 -0.53 32.95
C ALA A 3 5.54 0.36 31.70
N LYS A 4 5.56 1.67 31.86
CA LYS A 4 5.65 2.65 30.73
C LYS A 4 7.06 2.65 30.10
N ASN A 5 8.11 2.43 30.89
CA ASN A 5 9.49 2.38 30.39
C ASN A 5 9.83 1.05 29.71
N LEU A 6 9.26 -0.07 30.17
CA LEU A 6 9.42 -1.37 29.51
C LEU A 6 8.79 -1.39 28.12
N ASN A 7 7.62 -0.78 27.97
CA ASN A 7 6.95 -0.68 26.68
C ASN A 7 7.71 0.24 25.68
N ALA A 8 8.26 1.36 26.15
CA ALA A 8 9.04 2.28 25.32
C ALA A 8 10.38 1.65 24.84
N SER A 9 11.05 0.86 25.68
CA SER A 9 12.26 0.13 25.29
C SER A 9 11.95 -0.95 24.24
N SER A 10 10.86 -1.69 24.44
CA SER A 10 10.39 -2.71 23.49
C SER A 10 10.07 -2.10 22.13
N VAL A 11 9.39 -0.95 22.08
CA VAL A 11 9.09 -0.22 20.82
C VAL A 11 10.38 0.23 20.14
N LYS A 12 11.34 0.77 20.87
CA LYS A 12 12.64 1.19 20.29
C LYS A 12 13.38 0.01 19.66
N THR A 13 13.43 -1.13 20.36
CA THR A 13 14.08 -2.34 19.86
C THR A 13 13.37 -2.87 18.60
N ARG A 14 12.04 -2.89 18.60
CA ARG A 14 11.26 -3.30 17.43
C ARG A 14 11.54 -2.40 16.22
N ASN A 15 11.56 -1.09 16.40
CA ASN A 15 11.88 -0.14 15.32
C ASN A 15 13.33 -0.36 14.82
N LEU A 16 14.30 -0.53 15.70
CA LEU A 16 15.69 -0.81 15.34
C LEU A 16 15.80 -2.09 14.48
N ILE A 17 15.12 -3.18 14.85
CA ILE A 17 15.09 -4.41 14.06
C ILE A 17 14.51 -4.17 12.67
N ARG A 18 13.44 -3.38 12.57
CA ARG A 18 12.75 -3.07 11.31
C ARG A 18 13.60 -2.19 10.40
N ASP A 19 14.23 -1.15 10.94
CA ASP A 19 15.11 -0.26 10.20
C ASP A 19 16.31 -1.03 9.64
N THR A 20 16.95 -1.86 10.48
CA THR A 20 18.07 -2.73 10.07
C THR A 20 17.64 -3.75 9.02
N PHE A 21 16.45 -4.33 9.15
CA PHE A 21 15.90 -5.24 8.13
C PHE A 21 15.69 -4.52 6.81
N ALA A 22 15.15 -3.30 6.83
CA ALA A 22 14.94 -2.50 5.62
C ALA A 22 16.28 -2.21 4.90
N GLU A 23 17.32 -1.83 5.62
CA GLU A 23 18.67 -1.65 5.08
C GLU A 23 19.21 -2.93 4.43
N LEU A 24 19.12 -4.07 5.11
CA LEU A 24 19.57 -5.36 4.59
C LEU A 24 18.78 -5.78 3.34
N LEU A 25 17.47 -5.54 3.32
CA LEU A 25 16.63 -5.83 2.17
C LEU A 25 17.02 -4.96 0.98
N TYR A 26 17.32 -3.68 1.22
CA TYR A 26 17.82 -2.78 0.18
C TYR A 26 19.12 -3.27 -0.46
N GLU A 27 20.08 -3.70 0.37
CA GLU A 27 21.37 -4.21 -0.11
C GLU A 27 21.23 -5.52 -0.88
N LYS A 28 20.45 -6.45 -0.35
CA LYS A 28 20.36 -7.83 -0.87
C LYS A 28 19.29 -8.05 -1.92
N LYS A 29 18.28 -7.16 -1.97
CA LYS A 29 17.13 -7.21 -2.89
C LYS A 29 16.34 -8.54 -2.85
N ASN A 30 16.59 -9.36 -1.84
CA ASN A 30 15.97 -10.67 -1.67
C ASN A 30 15.91 -11.04 -0.19
N ILE A 31 14.70 -11.22 0.34
CA ILE A 31 14.48 -11.57 1.75
C ILE A 31 15.13 -12.91 2.13
N ASN A 32 15.18 -13.88 1.22
CA ASN A 32 15.74 -15.19 1.48
C ASN A 32 17.28 -15.16 1.69
N LYS A 33 17.94 -14.05 1.33
CA LYS A 33 19.37 -13.83 1.59
C LYS A 33 19.66 -13.15 2.93
N ILE A 34 18.62 -12.73 3.65
CA ILE A 34 18.75 -12.08 4.96
C ILE A 34 18.65 -13.14 6.04
N THR A 35 19.63 -13.17 6.95
CA THR A 35 19.64 -14.09 8.06
C THR A 35 19.45 -13.36 9.41
N VAL A 36 18.83 -14.05 10.39
CA VAL A 36 18.72 -13.51 11.76
C VAL A 36 20.10 -13.16 12.33
N THR A 37 21.11 -13.98 12.03
CA THR A 37 22.50 -13.74 12.50
C THR A 37 23.02 -12.39 12.06
N GLU A 38 22.90 -12.10 10.78
CA GLU A 38 23.36 -10.85 10.20
C GLU A 38 22.54 -9.65 10.69
N LEU A 39 21.21 -9.82 10.79
CA LEU A 39 20.33 -8.76 11.28
C LEU A 39 20.68 -8.37 12.72
N VAL A 40 20.86 -9.35 13.63
CA VAL A 40 21.20 -9.04 15.04
C VAL A 40 22.59 -8.45 15.17
N GLN A 41 23.58 -8.89 14.37
CA GLN A 41 24.90 -8.29 14.34
C GLN A 41 24.87 -6.83 13.91
N ARG A 42 24.13 -6.50 12.84
CA ARG A 42 24.02 -5.14 12.33
C ARG A 42 23.23 -4.24 13.27
N ALA A 43 22.17 -4.77 13.89
CA ALA A 43 21.35 -4.05 14.86
C ALA A 43 22.02 -3.90 16.24
N ASP A 44 23.19 -4.52 16.45
CA ASP A 44 23.89 -4.58 17.75
C ASP A 44 22.99 -5.06 18.90
N ILE A 45 22.26 -6.15 18.66
CA ILE A 45 21.38 -6.79 19.65
C ILE A 45 21.71 -8.28 19.80
N ASN A 46 21.27 -8.88 20.91
CA ASN A 46 21.38 -10.31 21.13
C ASN A 46 20.29 -11.08 20.37
N ARG A 47 20.57 -12.33 20.00
CA ARG A 47 19.58 -13.24 19.40
C ARG A 47 18.33 -13.42 20.26
N SER A 48 18.49 -13.52 21.60
CA SER A 48 17.35 -13.62 22.51
C SER A 48 16.47 -12.38 22.46
N THR A 49 17.06 -11.20 22.29
CA THR A 49 16.32 -9.95 22.08
C THR A 49 15.52 -9.99 20.79
N PHE A 50 16.12 -10.47 19.69
CA PHE A 50 15.39 -10.64 18.42
C PHE A 50 14.21 -11.59 18.60
N TYR A 51 14.43 -12.79 19.14
CA TYR A 51 13.38 -13.81 19.32
C TYR A 51 12.30 -13.44 20.34
N SER A 52 12.51 -12.42 21.16
CA SER A 52 11.46 -11.85 22.00
C SER A 52 10.47 -10.95 21.23
N HIS A 53 10.80 -10.58 19.98
CA HIS A 53 9.98 -9.72 19.13
C HIS A 53 9.46 -10.44 17.87
N TYR A 54 10.27 -11.30 17.27
CA TYR A 54 10.00 -11.94 15.98
C TYR A 54 10.48 -13.39 15.95
N ASP A 55 9.73 -14.26 15.31
CA ASP A 55 10.09 -15.68 15.17
C ASP A 55 11.19 -15.87 14.12
N ASP A 56 11.16 -15.09 13.04
CA ASP A 56 12.11 -15.11 11.94
C ASP A 56 12.13 -13.78 11.17
N VAL A 57 12.94 -13.72 10.11
CA VAL A 57 13.09 -12.55 9.24
C VAL A 57 11.80 -12.26 8.44
N ARG A 58 11.03 -13.28 8.08
CA ARG A 58 9.76 -13.11 7.35
C ARG A 58 8.71 -12.45 8.23
N HIS A 59 8.67 -12.80 9.51
CA HIS A 59 7.79 -12.17 10.49
C HIS A 59 8.08 -10.66 10.62
N VAL A 60 9.36 -10.24 10.53
CA VAL A 60 9.71 -8.80 10.47
C VAL A 60 9.10 -8.13 9.24
N ALA A 61 9.21 -8.76 8.07
CA ALA A 61 8.64 -8.22 6.83
C ALA A 61 7.10 -8.11 6.90
N GLU A 62 6.43 -9.12 7.44
CA GLU A 62 4.98 -9.13 7.60
C GLU A 62 4.51 -8.05 8.57
N ASP A 63 5.24 -7.83 9.66
CA ASP A 63 4.98 -6.78 10.61
C ASP A 63 5.08 -5.38 9.99
N ILE A 64 6.14 -5.13 9.22
CA ILE A 64 6.31 -3.87 8.49
C ILE A 64 5.18 -3.67 7.48
N LYS A 65 4.81 -4.71 6.72
CA LYS A 65 3.69 -4.66 5.77
C LYS A 65 2.37 -4.32 6.48
N ALA A 66 2.07 -5.04 7.56
CA ALA A 66 0.83 -4.85 8.32
C ALA A 66 0.72 -3.44 8.90
N GLU A 67 1.78 -2.91 9.49
CA GLU A 67 1.79 -1.55 10.05
C GLU A 67 1.69 -0.48 8.97
N THR A 68 2.36 -0.67 7.84
CA THR A 68 2.26 0.24 6.70
C THR A 68 0.82 0.30 6.16
N LEU A 69 0.19 -0.86 5.97
CA LEU A 69 -1.21 -0.95 5.55
C LEU A 69 -2.15 -0.32 6.59
N LYS A 70 -1.93 -0.63 7.86
CA LYS A 70 -2.70 -0.05 8.96
C LYS A 70 -2.58 1.47 8.99
N ALA A 71 -1.38 2.02 8.99
CA ALA A 71 -1.14 3.46 8.99
C ALA A 71 -1.74 4.16 7.75
N PHE A 72 -1.75 3.46 6.61
CA PHE A 72 -2.33 3.98 5.37
C PHE A 72 -3.87 4.00 5.40
N PHE A 73 -4.49 2.95 5.96
CA PHE A 73 -5.93 2.76 5.86
C PHE A 73 -6.75 3.15 7.11
N GLU A 74 -6.16 3.18 8.31
CA GLU A 74 -6.92 3.44 9.55
C GLU A 74 -7.63 4.81 9.58
N ASN A 75 -7.11 5.79 8.87
CA ASN A 75 -7.61 7.17 8.91
C ASN A 75 -8.28 7.65 7.62
N LYS A 76 -8.55 6.77 6.66
CA LYS A 76 -8.98 7.17 5.31
C LYS A 76 -10.25 6.44 4.90
N THR A 77 -11.33 7.16 4.89
CA THR A 77 -12.64 6.64 4.48
C THR A 77 -13.03 7.29 3.16
N ILE A 78 -13.31 6.48 2.14
CA ILE A 78 -14.08 6.94 0.98
C ILE A 78 -15.54 6.75 1.36
N SER A 79 -16.20 7.83 1.72
CA SER A 79 -17.61 7.79 2.16
C SER A 79 -18.58 7.94 0.99
N ASN A 80 -18.15 8.63 -0.06
CA ASN A 80 -18.92 8.89 -1.27
C ASN A 80 -18.00 9.05 -2.49
N VAL A 81 -18.58 9.19 -3.68
CA VAL A 81 -17.82 9.28 -4.93
C VAL A 81 -16.92 10.51 -5.03
N HIS A 82 -17.23 11.60 -4.32
CA HIS A 82 -16.42 12.81 -4.33
C HIS A 82 -15.13 12.68 -3.51
N ASP A 83 -15.03 11.67 -2.64
CA ASP A 83 -13.84 11.39 -1.85
C ASP A 83 -12.80 10.58 -2.63
N ILE A 84 -13.14 10.07 -3.81
CA ILE A 84 -12.27 9.17 -4.59
C ILE A 84 -11.03 9.92 -5.09
N GLU A 85 -11.16 11.11 -5.67
CA GLU A 85 -10.00 11.89 -6.14
C GLU A 85 -9.09 12.33 -4.97
N PRO A 86 -9.61 12.93 -3.90
CA PRO A 86 -8.79 13.19 -2.70
C PRO A 86 -8.10 11.96 -2.13
N PHE A 87 -8.72 10.78 -2.20
CA PHE A 87 -8.11 9.54 -1.79
C PHE A 87 -6.86 9.18 -2.63
N PHE A 88 -6.88 9.41 -3.94
CA PHE A 88 -5.70 9.24 -4.79
C PHE A 88 -4.58 10.22 -4.44
N ASP A 89 -4.89 11.48 -4.12
CA ASP A 89 -3.91 12.46 -3.67
C ASP A 89 -3.23 12.03 -2.37
N GLU A 90 -4.00 11.45 -1.47
CA GLU A 90 -3.48 10.92 -0.22
C GLU A 90 -2.60 9.68 -0.45
N ILE A 91 -2.97 8.79 -1.40
CA ILE A 91 -2.13 7.66 -1.83
C ILE A 91 -0.78 8.19 -2.34
N TYR A 92 -0.82 9.17 -3.23
CA TYR A 92 0.38 9.80 -3.77
C TYR A 92 1.29 10.35 -2.67
N ALA A 93 0.74 11.19 -1.79
CA ALA A 93 1.48 11.80 -0.70
C ALA A 93 2.10 10.76 0.24
N TYR A 94 1.35 9.68 0.54
CA TYR A 94 1.83 8.60 1.39
C TYR A 94 2.96 7.80 0.74
N ILE A 95 2.81 7.41 -0.53
CA ILE A 95 3.84 6.68 -1.28
C ILE A 95 5.10 7.55 -1.38
N LYS A 96 4.97 8.82 -1.73
CA LYS A 96 6.09 9.76 -1.86
C LYS A 96 6.84 9.96 -0.54
N LYS A 97 6.11 10.08 0.56
CA LYS A 97 6.70 10.20 1.91
C LYS A 97 7.47 8.94 2.32
N ASN A 98 7.05 7.78 1.87
CA ASN A 98 7.61 6.48 2.23
C ASN A 98 8.30 5.79 1.04
N ASP A 99 8.80 6.54 0.06
CA ASP A 99 9.32 6.02 -1.21
C ASP A 99 10.41 4.95 -1.01
N SER A 100 11.34 5.18 -0.08
CA SER A 100 12.40 4.21 0.23
C SER A 100 11.83 2.85 0.66
N PHE A 101 10.78 2.85 1.50
CA PHE A 101 10.10 1.63 1.92
C PHE A 101 9.39 0.94 0.76
N PHE A 102 8.67 1.69 -0.08
CA PHE A 102 8.00 1.12 -1.25
C PHE A 102 9.01 0.54 -2.25
N ARG A 103 10.13 1.23 -2.52
CA ARG A 103 11.22 0.69 -3.34
C ARG A 103 11.73 -0.65 -2.83
N LEU A 104 11.89 -0.80 -1.51
CA LEU A 104 12.33 -2.06 -0.91
C LEU A 104 11.34 -3.19 -1.14
N ILE A 105 10.05 -2.94 -0.93
CA ILE A 105 9.00 -3.93 -1.13
C ILE A 105 8.86 -4.30 -2.60
N PHE A 106 8.88 -3.31 -3.50
CA PHE A 106 8.67 -3.54 -4.93
C PHE A 106 9.83 -4.26 -5.62
N ILE A 107 11.03 -4.26 -5.04
CA ILE A 107 12.18 -5.04 -5.52
C ILE A 107 12.17 -6.48 -4.97
N SER A 108 11.38 -6.77 -3.92
CA SER A 108 11.34 -8.10 -3.30
C SER A 108 10.44 -9.07 -4.06
N ASP A 109 10.71 -10.38 -3.93
CA ASP A 109 9.87 -11.45 -4.48
C ASP A 109 8.42 -11.44 -3.94
N GLU A 110 8.18 -10.72 -2.85
CA GLU A 110 6.90 -10.57 -2.17
C GLU A 110 6.01 -9.43 -2.74
N VAL A 111 6.52 -8.67 -3.71
CA VAL A 111 5.83 -7.49 -4.27
C VAL A 111 4.43 -7.81 -4.76
N THR A 112 4.26 -8.91 -5.48
CA THR A 112 2.97 -9.27 -6.09
C THR A 112 1.88 -9.48 -5.04
N ASN A 113 2.20 -10.12 -3.92
CA ASN A 113 1.25 -10.33 -2.83
C ASN A 113 0.91 -9.03 -2.11
N PHE A 114 1.91 -8.18 -1.86
CA PHE A 114 1.70 -6.88 -1.23
C PHE A 114 0.83 -5.98 -2.08
N VAL A 115 1.16 -5.83 -3.36
CA VAL A 115 0.41 -4.97 -4.31
C VAL A 115 -1.01 -5.48 -4.51
N ARG A 116 -1.20 -6.80 -4.63
CA ARG A 116 -2.54 -7.40 -4.72
C ARG A 116 -3.37 -7.09 -3.47
N HIS A 117 -2.79 -7.21 -2.27
CA HIS A 117 -3.52 -6.91 -1.03
C HIS A 117 -3.91 -5.44 -0.94
N LEU A 118 -2.97 -4.53 -1.24
CA LEU A 118 -3.22 -3.09 -1.31
C LEU A 118 -4.31 -2.75 -2.34
N GLY A 119 -4.21 -3.31 -3.55
CA GLY A 119 -5.18 -3.14 -4.62
C GLY A 119 -6.58 -3.61 -4.22
N ASN A 120 -6.70 -4.75 -3.53
CA ASN A 120 -7.99 -5.25 -3.04
C ASN A 120 -8.64 -4.32 -2.03
N ILE A 121 -7.86 -3.70 -1.14
CA ILE A 121 -8.41 -2.73 -0.18
C ILE A 121 -8.89 -1.47 -0.90
N CYS A 122 -8.09 -0.91 -1.80
CA CYS A 122 -8.46 0.27 -2.60
C CYS A 122 -9.72 -0.01 -3.44
N LYS A 123 -9.73 -1.14 -4.15
CA LYS A 123 -10.87 -1.62 -4.94
C LYS A 123 -12.14 -1.71 -4.12
N GLY A 124 -12.09 -2.35 -2.96
CA GLY A 124 -13.24 -2.49 -2.07
C GLY A 124 -13.82 -1.14 -1.64
N ARG A 125 -12.98 -0.16 -1.32
CA ARG A 125 -13.41 1.19 -0.93
C ARG A 125 -14.05 1.97 -2.08
N ILE A 126 -13.44 1.92 -3.27
CA ILE A 126 -14.01 2.57 -4.47
C ILE A 126 -15.36 1.94 -4.80
N TYR A 127 -15.43 0.61 -4.82
CA TYR A 127 -16.67 -0.13 -5.06
C TYR A 127 -17.77 0.26 -4.07
N GLU A 128 -17.46 0.27 -2.77
CA GLU A 128 -18.42 0.66 -1.74
C GLU A 128 -18.92 2.10 -1.91
N ALA A 129 -18.05 3.06 -2.21
CA ALA A 129 -18.44 4.44 -2.41
C ALA A 129 -19.39 4.60 -3.60
N VAL A 130 -19.04 4.01 -4.75
CA VAL A 130 -19.86 4.07 -5.96
C VAL A 130 -21.17 3.31 -5.79
N ASN A 131 -21.15 2.16 -5.11
CA ASN A 131 -22.36 1.34 -4.93
C ASN A 131 -23.38 1.96 -3.96
N LYS A 132 -22.91 2.74 -2.99
CA LYS A 132 -23.78 3.46 -2.03
C LYS A 132 -24.37 4.73 -2.61
N ASP A 133 -23.84 5.26 -3.71
CA ASP A 133 -24.33 6.51 -4.30
C ASP A 133 -25.53 6.22 -5.21
N ASP A 134 -26.70 6.72 -4.81
CA ASP A 134 -27.96 6.52 -5.55
C ASP A 134 -28.03 7.33 -6.85
N SER A 135 -27.16 8.33 -7.04
CA SER A 135 -27.04 9.05 -8.29
C SER A 135 -26.35 8.22 -9.40
N ILE A 136 -25.67 7.16 -9.02
CA ILE A 136 -24.95 6.26 -9.93
C ILE A 136 -25.90 5.16 -10.42
N ARG A 137 -26.15 5.16 -11.71
CA ARG A 137 -26.98 4.15 -12.39
C ARG A 137 -26.11 3.07 -13.03
N ASP A 138 -26.77 2.02 -13.51
CA ASP A 138 -26.13 0.89 -14.20
C ASP A 138 -24.91 0.34 -13.44
N LYS A 139 -25.16 -0.12 -12.23
CA LYS A 139 -24.14 -0.75 -11.36
C LYS A 139 -23.79 -2.17 -11.81
N HIS A 140 -24.44 -2.66 -12.90
CA HIS A 140 -24.08 -3.93 -13.50
C HIS A 140 -22.65 -3.89 -14.02
N LEU A 141 -21.88 -4.90 -13.78
CA LEU A 141 -20.44 -4.99 -14.07
C LEU A 141 -19.52 -3.97 -13.35
N LEU A 142 -20.07 -3.13 -12.46
CA LEU A 142 -19.29 -2.16 -11.71
C LEU A 142 -18.12 -2.82 -10.97
N GLU A 143 -18.36 -3.94 -10.30
CA GLU A 143 -17.31 -4.66 -9.57
C GLU A 143 -16.20 -5.15 -10.52
N LEU A 144 -16.59 -5.67 -11.70
CA LEU A 144 -15.63 -6.11 -12.71
C LEU A 144 -14.78 -4.94 -13.23
N GLU A 145 -15.40 -3.79 -13.53
CA GLU A 145 -14.69 -2.61 -14.01
C GLU A 145 -13.71 -2.05 -12.97
N VAL A 146 -14.18 -1.89 -11.73
CA VAL A 146 -13.32 -1.43 -10.62
C VAL A 146 -12.19 -2.43 -10.39
N SER A 147 -12.47 -3.74 -10.47
CA SER A 147 -11.44 -4.78 -10.30
C SER A 147 -10.39 -4.71 -11.41
N ALA A 148 -10.82 -4.72 -12.68
CA ALA A 148 -9.92 -4.71 -13.83
C ALA A 148 -9.02 -3.46 -13.84
N PHE A 149 -9.60 -2.31 -13.51
CA PHE A 149 -8.83 -1.07 -13.42
C PHE A 149 -7.84 -1.08 -12.25
N SER A 150 -8.27 -1.50 -11.05
CA SER A 150 -7.42 -1.55 -9.88
C SER A 150 -6.23 -2.50 -10.07
N ASP A 151 -6.46 -3.66 -10.70
CA ASP A 151 -5.40 -4.61 -11.04
C ASP A 151 -4.43 -4.01 -12.08
N GLY A 152 -4.95 -3.26 -13.06
CA GLY A 152 -4.13 -2.53 -14.03
C GLY A 152 -3.25 -1.46 -13.39
N ILE A 153 -3.81 -0.61 -12.55
CA ILE A 153 -3.05 0.42 -11.80
C ILE A 153 -2.01 -0.22 -10.88
N ALA A 154 -2.35 -1.27 -10.17
CA ALA A 154 -1.42 -2.01 -9.31
C ALA A 154 -0.18 -2.48 -10.10
N MET A 155 -0.38 -2.98 -11.33
CA MET A 155 0.71 -3.36 -12.21
C MET A 155 1.57 -2.17 -12.66
N GLN A 156 1.00 -0.96 -12.83
CA GLN A 156 1.78 0.22 -13.16
C GLN A 156 2.73 0.63 -12.03
N PHE A 157 2.31 0.49 -10.76
CA PHE A 157 3.21 0.71 -9.62
C PHE A 157 4.39 -0.27 -9.64
N ILE A 158 4.15 -1.55 -9.92
CA ILE A 158 5.24 -2.54 -10.05
C ILE A 158 6.22 -2.11 -11.13
N ARG A 159 5.74 -1.78 -12.33
CA ARG A 159 6.58 -1.34 -13.46
C ARG A 159 7.36 -0.06 -13.14
N TYR A 160 6.72 0.91 -12.47
CA TYR A 160 7.38 2.15 -12.03
C TYR A 160 8.59 1.85 -11.13
N TYR A 161 8.42 1.00 -10.12
CA TYR A 161 9.50 0.68 -9.20
C TYR A 161 10.57 -0.24 -9.81
N HIS A 162 10.24 -0.99 -10.86
CA HIS A 162 11.22 -1.77 -11.63
C HIS A 162 11.92 -0.96 -12.72
N ASN A 163 11.55 0.30 -12.95
CA ASN A 163 12.02 1.15 -14.04
C ASN A 163 11.79 0.54 -15.42
N ASP A 164 10.68 -0.19 -15.60
CA ASP A 164 10.37 -0.87 -16.85
C ASP A 164 9.99 0.09 -17.98
N TYR A 165 9.58 1.33 -17.64
CA TYR A 165 9.24 2.37 -18.60
C TYR A 165 9.25 3.77 -17.95
N ASN A 166 9.30 4.80 -18.80
CA ASN A 166 9.45 6.19 -18.35
C ASN A 166 8.09 6.82 -18.00
N VAL A 167 7.52 6.42 -16.86
CA VAL A 167 6.29 6.98 -16.29
C VAL A 167 6.56 7.39 -14.85
N THR A 168 6.03 8.52 -14.45
CA THR A 168 6.16 9.03 -13.09
C THR A 168 5.06 8.49 -12.17
N LEU A 169 5.29 8.49 -10.87
CA LEU A 169 4.28 8.16 -9.88
C LEU A 169 3.04 9.07 -10.01
N GLU A 170 3.26 10.35 -10.30
CA GLU A 170 2.21 11.35 -10.50
C GLU A 170 1.31 11.00 -11.69
N GLU A 171 1.89 10.61 -12.83
CA GLU A 171 1.13 10.18 -14.01
C GLU A 171 0.28 8.93 -13.75
N ILE A 172 0.77 7.99 -12.94
CA ILE A 172 -0.01 6.81 -12.54
C ILE A 172 -1.23 7.23 -11.71
N ILE A 173 -1.04 8.13 -10.76
CA ILE A 173 -2.12 8.64 -9.90
C ILE A 173 -3.15 9.43 -10.71
N GLU A 174 -2.70 10.33 -11.59
CA GLU A 174 -3.61 11.10 -12.45
C GLU A 174 -4.40 10.21 -13.42
N CYS A 175 -3.79 9.15 -13.95
CA CYS A 175 -4.49 8.13 -14.70
C CYS A 175 -5.60 7.48 -13.86
N GLY A 176 -5.33 7.19 -12.59
CA GLY A 176 -6.32 6.66 -11.65
C GLY A 176 -7.51 7.59 -11.43
N LYS A 177 -7.24 8.86 -11.16
CA LYS A 177 -8.28 9.89 -10.99
C LYS A 177 -9.13 10.05 -12.24
N LEU A 178 -8.49 10.17 -13.41
CA LEU A 178 -9.18 10.34 -14.69
C LEU A 178 -10.13 9.18 -14.98
N TRP A 179 -9.68 7.94 -14.72
CA TRP A 179 -10.53 6.78 -14.92
C TRP A 179 -11.74 6.79 -13.98
N CYS A 180 -11.54 7.06 -12.68
CA CYS A 180 -12.62 7.14 -11.70
C CYS A 180 -13.64 8.22 -12.08
N ARG A 181 -13.17 9.40 -12.46
CA ARG A 181 -14.03 10.51 -12.94
C ARG A 181 -14.86 10.07 -14.15
N THR A 182 -14.24 9.51 -15.17
CA THR A 182 -14.91 9.04 -16.37
C THR A 182 -15.94 7.94 -16.07
N MET A 183 -15.63 7.03 -15.18
CA MET A 183 -16.54 5.96 -14.76
C MET A 183 -17.77 6.54 -14.04
N ILE A 184 -17.58 7.48 -13.14
CA ILE A 184 -18.66 8.15 -12.39
C ILE A 184 -19.53 8.97 -13.36
N GLU A 185 -18.93 9.78 -14.24
CA GLU A 185 -19.65 10.59 -15.20
C GLU A 185 -20.52 9.75 -16.15
N ARG A 186 -20.01 8.63 -16.64
CA ARG A 186 -20.79 7.71 -17.52
C ARG A 186 -22.02 7.13 -16.84
N ARG A 187 -22.02 7.03 -15.51
CA ARG A 187 -23.09 6.40 -14.73
C ARG A 187 -23.97 7.41 -13.98
N SER A 188 -23.59 8.70 -14.00
CA SER A 188 -24.39 9.74 -13.34
C SER A 188 -25.57 10.16 -14.22
N GLU A 189 -26.68 10.55 -13.58
CA GLU A 189 -27.92 10.96 -14.27
C GLU A 189 -27.73 12.12 -15.25
N LYS A 190 -26.70 12.95 -15.06
CA LYS A 190 -26.42 14.12 -15.92
C LYS A 190 -26.01 13.75 -17.35
N THR A 191 -25.52 12.54 -17.59
CA THR A 191 -25.04 12.10 -18.92
C THR A 191 -26.19 11.69 -19.86
N VAL A 192 -27.36 11.39 -19.31
CA VAL A 192 -28.52 10.92 -20.10
C VAL A 192 -29.22 12.07 -20.84
N MET A 193 -29.09 13.31 -20.41
CA MET A 193 -29.79 14.47 -21.01
C MET A 193 -29.14 15.05 -22.28
N ILE A 194 -28.01 14.50 -22.75
CA ILE A 194 -27.30 15.01 -23.93
C ILE A 194 -27.53 14.13 -25.17
N LYS A 195 -28.35 13.06 -25.09
CA LYS A 195 -28.59 12.12 -26.17
C LYS A 195 -30.02 12.13 -26.72
N GLU A 196 -30.81 13.16 -26.46
CA GLU A 196 -32.04 13.51 -27.17
C GLU A 196 -31.81 14.83 -27.96
#